data_f168d6438ffbfdec972933154089072a
#
_entry.id   f168d6438ffbfdec972933154089072a
#
_cell.length_a   1.000
_cell.length_b   1.000
_cell.length_c   1.000
_cell.angle_alpha   90.00
_cell.angle_beta   90.00
_cell.angle_gamma   90.00
#
_symmetry.space_group_name_H-M   'P 1'
#
loop_
_entity.id
_entity.type
_entity.pdbx_description
1 polymer ?
#
loop_
_entity_poly.entity_id
_entity_poly.type
_entity_poly.pdbx_seq_one_letter_code
_entity_poly.pdbx_strand_id
1 'polypeptide(L)'
;MRFSSLRYLIKEGFRSLWQNRFMAIASIGVLVSCLLLTGGAYLVFVNIDSAFDWVYGQNVVVAFAREDCTEEETAALMDKLKGLSNVTDVTFVSKEESLEKYKDSIPEATYQDMQGENNPMPDSYVVTFGDLTEFDATLAQIQQIPEVEDVSYNADIAATLTRVRHIILVVGGWIILMLLLVSLFIIANTIKLTVYNRRLEISIMKSVGATNAFVRIPFVVEGMVLGMIAGGLAYGILYFLYTKLSEMFHFGSMMQGLVSFSSVWWIVLAGFLGIGVLTGMAGSAISIRKYMKEEGGLSGVL
;
A
#
# COMPACT_ATOMS: atom_id res chain seq x y z
N MET A 1 3.10 32.67 20.74
CA MET A 1 3.96 31.92 21.68
C MET A 1 5.40 32.27 21.39
N ARG A 2 6.20 32.64 22.40
CA ARG A 2 7.62 32.96 22.20
C ARG A 2 8.42 31.66 22.00
N PHE A 3 9.44 31.66 21.14
CA PHE A 3 10.30 30.50 20.85
C PHE A 3 10.91 29.86 22.11
N SER A 4 11.14 30.64 23.15
CA SER A 4 11.61 30.18 24.45
C SER A 4 10.63 29.26 25.18
N SER A 5 9.32 29.47 25.01
CA SER A 5 8.27 28.62 25.61
C SER A 5 8.21 27.24 24.92
N LEU A 6 8.40 27.19 23.61
CA LEU A 6 8.39 25.93 22.85
C LEU A 6 9.59 25.04 23.24
N ARG A 7 10.78 25.63 23.36
CA ARG A 7 12.00 24.91 23.79
C ARG A 7 11.85 24.37 25.23
N TYR A 8 11.22 25.11 26.11
CA TYR A 8 10.91 24.66 27.46
C TYR A 8 9.97 23.48 27.46
N LEU A 9 8.89 23.54 26.68
CA LEU A 9 7.88 22.49 26.59
C LEU A 9 8.46 21.18 26.00
N ILE A 10 9.32 21.28 24.99
CA ILE A 10 10.02 20.10 24.42
C ILE A 10 10.96 19.49 25.46
N LYS A 11 11.75 20.31 26.16
CA LYS A 11 12.65 19.83 27.22
C LYS A 11 11.87 19.16 28.35
N GLU A 12 10.72 19.70 28.73
CA GLU A 12 9.86 19.14 29.76
C GLU A 12 9.23 17.82 29.32
N GLY A 13 8.82 17.69 28.05
CA GLY A 13 8.36 16.42 27.47
C GLY A 13 9.42 15.31 27.54
N PHE A 14 10.65 15.62 27.17
CA PHE A 14 11.77 14.66 27.29
C PHE A 14 12.06 14.28 28.76
N ARG A 15 12.01 15.24 29.67
CA ARG A 15 12.20 14.98 31.09
C ARG A 15 11.12 14.06 31.67
N SER A 16 9.86 14.28 31.26
CA SER A 16 8.73 13.43 31.64
C SER A 16 8.91 11.99 31.15
N LEU A 17 9.34 11.81 29.90
CA LEU A 17 9.65 10.49 29.34
C LEU A 17 10.73 9.75 30.14
N TRP A 18 11.78 10.47 30.56
CA TRP A 18 12.87 9.88 31.32
C TRP A 18 12.43 9.47 32.73
N GLN A 19 11.57 10.25 33.38
CA GLN A 19 11.02 9.95 34.70
C GLN A 19 10.11 8.70 34.66
N ASN A 20 9.34 8.54 33.57
CA ASN A 20 8.41 7.42 33.38
C ASN A 20 8.92 6.39 32.35
N ARG A 21 10.25 6.18 32.30
CA ARG A 21 10.92 5.38 31.25
C ARG A 21 10.34 4.00 30.99
N PHE A 22 9.93 3.26 32.02
CA PHE A 22 9.35 1.92 31.82
C PHE A 22 8.02 1.95 31.05
N MET A 23 7.16 2.92 31.38
CA MET A 23 5.90 3.10 30.64
C MET A 23 6.13 3.64 29.23
N ALA A 24 7.06 4.58 29.08
CA ALA A 24 7.44 5.10 27.77
C ALA A 24 7.99 3.99 26.86
N ILE A 25 8.88 3.13 27.36
CA ILE A 25 9.44 1.99 26.61
C ILE A 25 8.32 1.01 26.21
N ALA A 26 7.42 0.65 27.16
CA ALA A 26 6.31 -0.22 26.85
C ALA A 26 5.39 0.36 25.74
N SER A 27 5.08 1.65 25.83
CA SER A 27 4.25 2.33 24.85
C SER A 27 4.93 2.44 23.48
N ILE A 28 6.24 2.75 23.46
CA ILE A 28 7.03 2.75 22.23
C ILE A 28 7.05 1.35 21.62
N GLY A 29 7.26 0.29 22.42
CA GLY A 29 7.29 -1.08 21.94
C GLY A 29 5.99 -1.49 21.25
N VAL A 30 4.85 -1.19 21.85
CA VAL A 30 3.55 -1.50 21.25
C VAL A 30 3.28 -0.63 20.01
N LEU A 31 3.61 0.66 20.03
CA LEU A 31 3.51 1.53 18.88
C LEU A 31 4.38 1.05 17.71
N VAL A 32 5.63 0.67 17.99
CA VAL A 32 6.53 0.08 17.00
C VAL A 32 5.91 -1.17 16.39
N SER A 33 5.35 -2.07 17.22
CA SER A 33 4.70 -3.29 16.72
C SER A 33 3.49 -2.99 15.84
N CYS A 34 2.64 -2.04 16.23
CA CYS A 34 1.50 -1.61 15.41
C CYS A 34 1.95 -0.99 14.07
N LEU A 35 2.99 -0.14 14.09
CA LEU A 35 3.53 0.49 12.89
C LEU A 35 4.23 -0.53 11.98
N LEU A 36 4.96 -1.51 12.55
CA LEU A 36 5.56 -2.60 11.77
C LEU A 36 4.52 -3.45 11.06
N LEU A 37 3.43 -3.81 11.74
CA LEU A 37 2.34 -4.54 11.12
C LEU A 37 1.66 -3.71 10.01
N THR A 38 1.42 -2.42 10.25
CA THR A 38 0.85 -1.50 9.25
C THR A 38 1.78 -1.35 8.04
N GLY A 39 3.07 -1.11 8.27
CA GLY A 39 4.07 -0.97 7.20
C GLY A 39 4.32 -2.28 6.46
N GLY A 40 4.33 -3.41 7.17
CA GLY A 40 4.40 -4.74 6.59
C GLY A 40 3.22 -5.02 5.66
N ALA A 41 1.99 -4.74 6.13
CA ALA A 41 0.79 -4.87 5.31
C ALA A 41 0.84 -3.97 4.05
N TYR A 42 1.33 -2.73 4.18
CA TYR A 42 1.54 -1.83 3.05
C TYR A 42 2.55 -2.39 2.03
N LEU A 43 3.71 -2.89 2.51
CA LEU A 43 4.73 -3.48 1.61
C LEU A 43 4.21 -4.76 0.93
N VAL A 44 3.48 -5.62 1.65
CA VAL A 44 2.82 -6.79 1.05
C VAL A 44 1.85 -6.35 -0.04
N PHE A 45 1.03 -5.33 0.22
CA PHE A 45 0.11 -4.79 -0.78
C PHE A 45 0.84 -4.29 -2.03
N VAL A 46 1.88 -3.46 -1.88
CA VAL A 46 2.66 -2.90 -3.01
C VAL A 46 3.33 -4.01 -3.82
N ASN A 47 3.85 -5.06 -3.17
CA ASN A 47 4.47 -6.19 -3.86
C ASN A 47 3.45 -7.07 -4.59
N ILE A 48 2.27 -7.29 -4.00
CA ILE A 48 1.17 -8.00 -4.65
C ILE A 48 0.66 -7.20 -5.86
N ASP A 49 0.50 -5.89 -5.72
CA ASP A 49 0.08 -5.00 -6.82
C ASP A 49 1.09 -5.06 -7.99
N SER A 50 2.39 -4.96 -7.68
CA SER A 50 3.45 -5.12 -8.69
C SER A 50 3.51 -6.52 -9.31
N ALA A 51 3.24 -7.58 -8.53
CA ALA A 51 3.17 -8.94 -9.06
C ALA A 51 1.96 -9.12 -9.99
N PHE A 52 0.85 -8.46 -9.68
CA PHE A 52 -0.29 -8.41 -10.59
C PHE A 52 0.05 -7.69 -11.88
N ASP A 53 0.67 -6.50 -11.81
CA ASP A 53 1.10 -5.77 -13.01
C ASP A 53 2.04 -6.62 -13.89
N TRP A 54 2.91 -7.42 -13.28
CA TRP A 54 3.77 -8.35 -14.02
C TRP A 54 2.99 -9.51 -14.66
N VAL A 55 2.07 -10.15 -13.94
CA VAL A 55 1.20 -11.21 -14.48
C VAL A 55 0.29 -10.64 -15.57
N TYR A 56 -0.17 -9.43 -15.41
CA TYR A 56 -1.01 -8.75 -16.39
C TYR A 56 -0.22 -8.32 -17.64
N GLY A 57 1.03 -7.90 -17.49
CA GLY A 57 1.91 -7.66 -18.64
C GLY A 57 2.19 -8.91 -19.46
N GLN A 58 1.91 -10.11 -18.90
CA GLN A 58 1.93 -11.40 -19.62
C GLN A 58 0.54 -11.85 -20.09
N ASN A 59 -0.54 -11.32 -19.51
CA ASN A 59 -1.91 -11.60 -19.95
C ASN A 59 -2.29 -10.62 -21.09
N VAL A 60 -1.80 -10.98 -22.23
CA VAL A 60 -2.13 -10.37 -23.50
C VAL A 60 -3.48 -10.89 -23.97
N VAL A 61 -4.32 -9.99 -24.40
CA VAL A 61 -5.47 -10.35 -25.22
C VAL A 61 -4.95 -10.65 -26.61
N VAL A 62 -5.29 -11.83 -27.12
CA VAL A 62 -4.97 -12.19 -28.49
C VAL A 62 -6.21 -11.92 -29.33
N ALA A 63 -6.15 -10.90 -30.18
CA ALA A 63 -7.16 -10.62 -31.18
C ALA A 63 -6.80 -11.35 -32.47
N PHE A 64 -7.67 -12.22 -32.93
CA PHE A 64 -7.49 -12.95 -34.17
C PHE A 64 -8.06 -12.15 -35.34
N ALA A 65 -7.23 -11.96 -36.37
CA ALA A 65 -7.69 -11.36 -37.61
C ALA A 65 -8.58 -12.33 -38.38
N ARG A 66 -9.56 -11.79 -39.08
CA ARG A 66 -10.43 -12.58 -39.94
C ARG A 66 -9.64 -13.10 -41.16
N GLU A 67 -9.89 -14.36 -41.56
CA GLU A 67 -9.14 -15.03 -42.62
C GLU A 67 -9.21 -14.34 -43.98
N ASP A 68 -10.26 -13.57 -44.25
CA ASP A 68 -10.47 -12.83 -45.50
C ASP A 68 -9.86 -11.42 -45.53
N CYS A 69 -9.12 -11.02 -44.50
CA CYS A 69 -8.45 -9.73 -44.46
C CYS A 69 -7.27 -9.68 -45.45
N THR A 70 -7.21 -8.55 -46.15
CA THR A 70 -6.06 -8.23 -47.03
C THR A 70 -4.88 -7.76 -46.21
N GLU A 71 -3.65 -7.79 -46.74
CA GLU A 71 -2.45 -7.26 -46.04
C GLU A 71 -2.60 -5.78 -45.63
N GLU A 72 -3.33 -4.98 -46.45
CA GLU A 72 -3.63 -3.59 -46.10
C GLU A 72 -4.59 -3.48 -44.90
N GLU A 73 -5.60 -4.33 -44.86
CA GLU A 73 -6.56 -4.38 -43.71
C GLU A 73 -5.88 -4.89 -42.43
N THR A 74 -4.98 -5.86 -42.56
CA THR A 74 -4.17 -6.37 -41.47
C THR A 74 -3.26 -5.26 -40.90
N ALA A 75 -2.59 -4.49 -41.75
CA ALA A 75 -1.79 -3.36 -41.31
C ALA A 75 -2.66 -2.26 -40.63
N ALA A 76 -3.84 -1.95 -41.22
CA ALA A 76 -4.77 -0.98 -40.67
C ALA A 76 -5.36 -1.43 -39.31
N LEU A 77 -5.55 -2.72 -39.09
CA LEU A 77 -5.98 -3.28 -37.81
C LEU A 77 -4.97 -3.00 -36.69
N MET A 78 -3.68 -3.14 -36.98
CA MET A 78 -2.63 -2.81 -36.03
C MET A 78 -2.71 -1.34 -35.56
N ASP A 79 -2.92 -0.41 -36.50
CA ASP A 79 -3.04 1.02 -36.18
C ASP A 79 -4.32 1.33 -35.40
N LYS A 80 -5.44 0.65 -35.73
CA LYS A 80 -6.70 0.77 -34.97
C LYS A 80 -6.54 0.28 -33.53
N LEU A 81 -5.89 -0.87 -33.32
CA LEU A 81 -5.63 -1.40 -31.98
C LEU A 81 -4.71 -0.49 -31.17
N LYS A 82 -3.63 0.04 -31.78
CA LYS A 82 -2.73 1.02 -31.13
C LYS A 82 -3.40 2.34 -30.81
N GLY A 83 -4.46 2.69 -31.54
CA GLY A 83 -5.23 3.93 -31.31
C GLY A 83 -6.16 3.89 -30.10
N LEU A 84 -6.37 2.73 -29.47
CA LEU A 84 -7.21 2.61 -28.28
C LEU A 84 -6.48 3.17 -27.04
N SER A 85 -7.18 3.96 -26.23
CA SER A 85 -6.59 4.74 -25.13
C SER A 85 -5.89 3.91 -24.05
N ASN A 86 -6.35 2.68 -23.84
CA ASN A 86 -5.84 1.78 -22.82
C ASN A 86 -4.87 0.72 -23.36
N VAL A 87 -4.51 0.76 -24.64
CA VAL A 87 -3.55 -0.16 -25.26
C VAL A 87 -2.14 0.43 -25.18
N THR A 88 -1.21 -0.33 -24.60
CA THR A 88 0.19 0.10 -24.40
C THR A 88 1.10 -0.43 -25.48
N ASP A 89 0.86 -1.66 -25.95
CA ASP A 89 1.63 -2.30 -26.98
C ASP A 89 0.77 -3.26 -27.81
N VAL A 90 1.10 -3.39 -29.10
CA VAL A 90 0.47 -4.34 -30.03
C VAL A 90 1.55 -5.01 -30.85
N THR A 91 1.68 -6.32 -30.70
CA THR A 91 2.63 -7.15 -31.43
C THR A 91 1.88 -8.03 -32.42
N PHE A 92 2.23 -7.97 -33.68
CA PHE A 92 1.71 -8.89 -34.71
C PHE A 92 2.41 -10.23 -34.62
N VAL A 93 1.64 -11.30 -34.69
CA VAL A 93 2.13 -12.70 -34.72
C VAL A 93 1.48 -13.36 -35.91
N SER A 94 2.30 -13.76 -36.87
CA SER A 94 1.80 -14.41 -38.06
C SER A 94 1.31 -15.84 -37.78
N LYS A 95 0.49 -16.37 -38.68
CA LYS A 95 0.00 -17.77 -38.60
C LYS A 95 1.14 -18.79 -38.57
N GLU A 96 2.27 -18.51 -39.23
CA GLU A 96 3.45 -19.36 -39.22
C GLU A 96 4.14 -19.32 -37.85
N GLU A 97 4.32 -18.15 -37.28
CA GLU A 97 4.91 -17.97 -35.94
C GLU A 97 4.02 -18.59 -34.87
N SER A 98 2.70 -18.48 -35.02
CA SER A 98 1.72 -19.09 -34.14
C SER A 98 1.84 -20.63 -34.17
N LEU A 99 1.95 -21.22 -35.33
CA LEU A 99 2.12 -22.69 -35.50
C LEU A 99 3.47 -23.17 -34.92
N GLU A 100 4.54 -22.40 -35.08
CA GLU A 100 5.86 -22.72 -34.56
C GLU A 100 5.88 -22.83 -33.02
N LYS A 101 5.12 -22.01 -32.34
CA LYS A 101 4.97 -22.08 -30.86
C LYS A 101 4.39 -23.40 -30.36
N TYR A 102 3.60 -24.09 -31.18
CA TYR A 102 3.00 -25.37 -30.83
C TYR A 102 3.80 -26.59 -31.32
N LYS A 103 4.94 -26.39 -31.97
CA LYS A 103 5.76 -27.43 -32.55
C LYS A 103 6.09 -28.57 -31.58
N ASP A 104 6.48 -28.23 -30.33
CA ASP A 104 6.83 -29.23 -29.33
C ASP A 104 5.60 -29.92 -28.69
N SER A 105 4.40 -29.40 -28.93
CA SER A 105 3.14 -29.91 -28.39
C SER A 105 2.35 -30.75 -29.37
N ILE A 106 2.76 -30.77 -30.64
CA ILE A 106 2.09 -31.49 -31.75
C ILE A 106 3.02 -32.58 -32.30
N PRO A 107 2.52 -33.77 -32.66
CA PRO A 107 3.34 -34.76 -33.31
C PRO A 107 3.96 -34.25 -34.62
N GLU A 108 5.23 -34.56 -34.86
CA GLU A 108 6.01 -34.04 -35.99
C GLU A 108 5.32 -34.21 -37.35
N ALA A 109 4.68 -35.37 -37.58
CA ALA A 109 3.94 -35.63 -38.81
C ALA A 109 2.76 -34.68 -39.02
N THR A 110 2.01 -34.39 -37.94
CA THR A 110 0.88 -33.45 -37.95
C THR A 110 1.35 -32.01 -38.14
N TYR A 111 2.48 -31.66 -37.53
CA TYR A 111 3.08 -30.33 -37.66
C TYR A 111 3.49 -30.04 -39.11
N GLN A 112 4.08 -31.05 -39.81
CA GLN A 112 4.48 -30.91 -41.20
C GLN A 112 3.28 -30.77 -42.15
N ASP A 113 2.18 -31.47 -41.89
CA ASP A 113 0.93 -31.38 -42.66
C ASP A 113 0.22 -30.04 -42.50
N MET A 114 0.47 -29.35 -41.38
CA MET A 114 -0.11 -28.02 -41.05
C MET A 114 0.72 -26.84 -41.57
N GLN A 115 1.84 -27.07 -42.25
CA GLN A 115 2.67 -26.00 -42.81
C GLN A 115 2.12 -25.41 -44.12
N GLY A 116 2.42 -24.13 -44.36
CA GLY A 116 2.06 -23.46 -45.60
C GLY A 116 0.56 -23.14 -45.73
N GLU A 117 -0.05 -23.53 -46.87
CA GLU A 117 -1.47 -23.22 -47.14
C GLU A 117 -2.44 -23.99 -46.24
N ASN A 118 -2.00 -25.10 -45.66
CA ASN A 118 -2.80 -25.91 -44.73
C ASN A 118 -2.71 -25.44 -43.26
N ASN A 119 -2.10 -24.30 -43.00
CA ASN A 119 -1.99 -23.75 -41.63
C ASN A 119 -3.36 -23.29 -41.12
N PRO A 120 -3.93 -23.94 -40.10
CA PRO A 120 -5.23 -23.58 -39.56
C PRO A 120 -5.18 -22.39 -38.59
N MET A 121 -4.00 -21.88 -38.31
CA MET A 121 -3.85 -20.76 -37.38
C MET A 121 -4.15 -19.45 -38.11
N PRO A 122 -4.96 -18.54 -37.50
CA PRO A 122 -5.15 -17.21 -38.03
C PRO A 122 -3.97 -16.29 -37.67
N ASP A 123 -3.82 -15.21 -38.41
CA ASP A 123 -2.99 -14.09 -38.00
C ASP A 123 -3.55 -13.48 -36.72
N SER A 124 -2.69 -13.09 -35.80
CA SER A 124 -3.10 -12.64 -34.50
C SER A 124 -2.34 -11.41 -34.02
N TYR A 125 -2.99 -10.63 -33.20
CA TYR A 125 -2.45 -9.45 -32.54
C TYR A 125 -2.45 -9.64 -31.05
N VAL A 126 -1.26 -9.63 -30.47
CA VAL A 126 -1.05 -9.69 -29.04
C VAL A 126 -1.15 -8.26 -28.51
N VAL A 127 -2.23 -7.95 -27.81
CA VAL A 127 -2.54 -6.62 -27.31
C VAL A 127 -2.27 -6.55 -25.81
N THR A 128 -1.43 -5.60 -25.37
CA THR A 128 -1.10 -5.35 -23.97
C THR A 128 -1.84 -4.12 -23.47
N PHE A 129 -2.49 -4.23 -22.31
CA PHE A 129 -3.25 -3.14 -21.70
C PHE A 129 -2.44 -2.40 -20.63
N GLY A 130 -2.71 -1.09 -20.48
CA GLY A 130 -2.11 -0.24 -19.46
C GLY A 130 -2.85 -0.27 -18.12
N ASP A 131 -4.18 -0.23 -18.14
CA ASP A 131 -5.02 -0.26 -16.93
C ASP A 131 -6.12 -1.32 -17.06
N LEU A 132 -6.19 -2.19 -16.07
CA LEU A 132 -7.15 -3.28 -16.05
C LEU A 132 -8.52 -2.89 -15.51
N THR A 133 -8.64 -1.75 -14.87
CA THR A 133 -9.95 -1.24 -14.48
C THR A 133 -10.79 -0.89 -15.71
N GLU A 134 -10.13 -0.60 -16.84
CA GLU A 134 -10.74 -0.34 -18.14
C GLU A 134 -10.72 -1.55 -19.09
N PHE A 135 -10.31 -2.75 -18.59
CA PHE A 135 -10.16 -3.95 -19.41
C PHE A 135 -11.44 -4.31 -20.17
N ASP A 136 -12.57 -4.43 -19.45
CA ASP A 136 -13.86 -4.82 -20.06
C ASP A 136 -14.32 -3.82 -21.12
N ALA A 137 -14.09 -2.51 -20.87
CA ALA A 137 -14.45 -1.46 -21.81
C ALA A 137 -13.58 -1.51 -23.09
N THR A 138 -12.27 -1.73 -22.91
CA THR A 138 -11.34 -1.84 -24.05
C THR A 138 -11.54 -3.11 -24.83
N LEU A 139 -11.80 -4.23 -24.14
CA LEU A 139 -12.16 -5.50 -24.78
C LEU A 139 -13.40 -5.37 -25.66
N ALA A 140 -14.45 -4.71 -25.15
CA ALA A 140 -15.65 -4.45 -25.92
C ALA A 140 -15.39 -3.59 -27.17
N GLN A 141 -14.43 -2.66 -27.10
CA GLN A 141 -14.00 -1.86 -28.27
C GLN A 141 -13.27 -2.71 -29.30
N ILE A 142 -12.37 -3.62 -28.87
CA ILE A 142 -11.66 -4.54 -29.76
C ILE A 142 -12.65 -5.47 -30.48
N GLN A 143 -13.61 -6.03 -29.74
CA GLN A 143 -14.64 -6.93 -30.31
C GLN A 143 -15.58 -6.24 -31.31
N GLN A 144 -15.67 -4.91 -31.28
CA GLN A 144 -16.46 -4.15 -32.26
C GLN A 144 -15.70 -3.81 -33.55
N ILE A 145 -14.41 -4.13 -33.63
CA ILE A 145 -13.60 -3.91 -34.82
C ILE A 145 -13.98 -4.98 -35.88
N PRO A 146 -14.45 -4.61 -37.06
CA PRO A 146 -14.97 -5.57 -38.05
C PRO A 146 -13.93 -6.56 -38.57
N GLU A 147 -12.65 -6.20 -38.54
CA GLU A 147 -11.53 -7.03 -38.97
C GLU A 147 -11.09 -8.05 -37.93
N VAL A 148 -11.62 -7.98 -36.70
CA VAL A 148 -11.39 -8.96 -35.64
C VAL A 148 -12.47 -10.04 -35.73
N GLU A 149 -12.05 -11.31 -35.83
CA GLU A 149 -12.96 -12.48 -35.86
C GLU A 149 -13.31 -12.94 -34.44
N ASP A 150 -12.28 -13.12 -33.61
CA ASP A 150 -12.44 -13.59 -32.23
C ASP A 150 -11.35 -12.99 -31.34
N VAL A 151 -11.60 -13.00 -30.04
CA VAL A 151 -10.67 -12.47 -29.04
C VAL A 151 -10.48 -13.51 -27.95
N SER A 152 -9.28 -14.06 -27.87
CA SER A 152 -8.92 -14.99 -26.79
C SER A 152 -8.29 -14.24 -25.62
N TYR A 153 -8.83 -14.44 -24.44
CA TYR A 153 -8.31 -13.86 -23.19
C TYR A 153 -8.66 -14.74 -22.00
N ASN A 154 -7.84 -14.68 -20.96
CA ASN A 154 -8.09 -15.43 -19.73
C ASN A 154 -9.00 -14.62 -18.78
N ALA A 155 -10.29 -14.49 -19.14
CA ALA A 155 -11.29 -13.75 -18.37
C ALA A 155 -11.38 -14.17 -16.90
N ASP A 156 -11.31 -15.47 -16.65
CA ASP A 156 -11.42 -16.03 -15.29
C ASP A 156 -10.23 -15.62 -14.41
N ILE A 157 -9.04 -15.50 -14.99
CA ILE A 157 -7.84 -15.07 -14.28
C ILE A 157 -7.95 -13.58 -13.95
N ALA A 158 -8.30 -12.72 -14.90
CA ALA A 158 -8.45 -11.28 -14.69
C ALA A 158 -9.51 -10.97 -13.62
N ALA A 159 -10.69 -11.58 -13.71
CA ALA A 159 -11.77 -11.41 -12.73
C ALA A 159 -11.37 -11.91 -11.32
N THR A 160 -10.67 -13.06 -11.26
CA THR A 160 -10.19 -13.61 -10.00
C THR A 160 -9.15 -12.70 -9.35
N LEU A 161 -8.20 -12.20 -10.11
CA LEU A 161 -7.14 -11.30 -9.63
C LEU A 161 -7.73 -9.97 -9.12
N THR A 162 -8.65 -9.36 -9.87
CA THR A 162 -9.35 -8.13 -9.44
C THR A 162 -10.11 -8.34 -8.13
N ARG A 163 -10.78 -9.49 -7.97
CA ARG A 163 -11.47 -9.85 -6.73
C ARG A 163 -10.49 -10.02 -5.57
N VAL A 164 -9.37 -10.71 -5.77
CA VAL A 164 -8.33 -10.91 -4.74
C VAL A 164 -7.72 -9.58 -4.34
N ARG A 165 -7.38 -8.70 -5.28
CA ARG A 165 -6.90 -7.34 -5.01
C ARG A 165 -7.89 -6.56 -4.14
N HIS A 166 -9.16 -6.59 -4.48
CA HIS A 166 -10.21 -5.91 -3.69
C HIS A 166 -10.31 -6.47 -2.26
N ILE A 167 -10.28 -7.79 -2.08
CA ILE A 167 -10.30 -8.43 -0.76
C ILE A 167 -9.09 -7.98 0.07
N ILE A 168 -7.90 -7.98 -0.50
CA ILE A 168 -6.66 -7.56 0.18
C ILE A 168 -6.76 -6.09 0.62
N LEU A 169 -7.27 -5.20 -0.23
CA LEU A 169 -7.48 -3.79 0.10
C LEU A 169 -8.46 -3.62 1.25
N VAL A 170 -9.60 -4.27 1.20
CA VAL A 170 -10.66 -4.15 2.23
C VAL A 170 -10.20 -4.75 3.55
N VAL A 171 -9.71 -5.98 3.54
CA VAL A 171 -9.25 -6.67 4.77
C VAL A 171 -8.02 -5.98 5.35
N GLY A 172 -7.05 -5.62 4.52
CA GLY A 172 -5.85 -4.88 4.93
C GLY A 172 -6.21 -3.51 5.53
N GLY A 173 -7.13 -2.77 4.91
CA GLY A 173 -7.65 -1.50 5.43
C GLY A 173 -8.29 -1.63 6.81
N TRP A 174 -9.11 -2.67 7.03
CA TRP A 174 -9.70 -2.95 8.34
C TRP A 174 -8.66 -3.30 9.39
N ILE A 175 -7.64 -4.10 9.05
CA ILE A 175 -6.54 -4.44 9.94
C ILE A 175 -5.77 -3.17 10.34
N ILE A 176 -5.41 -2.31 9.37
CA ILE A 176 -4.73 -1.04 9.63
C ILE A 176 -5.57 -0.15 10.56
N LEU A 177 -6.87 -0.02 10.30
CA LEU A 177 -7.77 0.77 11.13
C LEU A 177 -7.81 0.26 12.57
N MET A 178 -7.92 -1.05 12.77
CA MET A 178 -7.89 -1.67 14.10
C MET A 178 -6.57 -1.43 14.83
N LEU A 179 -5.43 -1.57 14.14
CA LEU A 179 -4.12 -1.30 14.71
C LEU A 179 -3.95 0.18 15.12
N LEU A 180 -4.48 1.12 14.32
CA LEU A 180 -4.51 2.54 14.67
C LEU A 180 -5.36 2.79 15.93
N LEU A 181 -6.53 2.17 16.05
CA LEU A 181 -7.36 2.30 17.26
C LEU A 181 -6.67 1.74 18.50
N VAL A 182 -6.02 0.60 18.39
CA VAL A 182 -5.24 0.00 19.48
C VAL A 182 -4.10 0.92 19.90
N SER A 183 -3.34 1.48 18.95
CA SER A 183 -2.23 2.39 19.22
C SER A 183 -2.71 3.66 19.92
N LEU A 184 -3.84 4.22 19.49
CA LEU A 184 -4.48 5.39 20.09
C LEU A 184 -4.90 5.13 21.55
N PHE A 185 -5.49 3.96 21.80
CA PHE A 185 -5.90 3.54 23.15
C PHE A 185 -4.69 3.39 24.09
N ILE A 186 -3.59 2.80 23.62
CA ILE A 186 -2.38 2.61 24.41
C ILE A 186 -1.73 3.93 24.76
N ILE A 187 -1.60 4.86 23.78
CA ILE A 187 -1.08 6.20 24.04
C ILE A 187 -1.97 6.93 25.04
N ALA A 188 -3.29 6.88 24.85
CA ALA A 188 -4.22 7.52 25.77
C ALA A 188 -4.07 6.99 27.20
N ASN A 189 -3.89 5.69 27.39
CA ASN A 189 -3.65 5.09 28.69
C ASN A 189 -2.31 5.53 29.31
N THR A 190 -1.25 5.57 28.50
CA THR A 190 0.08 6.00 28.96
C THR A 190 0.06 7.45 29.41
N ILE A 191 -0.54 8.34 28.63
CA ILE A 191 -0.67 9.75 28.99
C ILE A 191 -1.58 9.93 30.21
N LYS A 192 -2.67 9.17 30.33
CA LYS A 192 -3.51 9.20 31.53
C LYS A 192 -2.70 8.91 32.80
N LEU A 193 -1.82 7.93 32.74
CA LEU A 193 -0.99 7.54 33.87
C LEU A 193 0.08 8.58 34.16
N THR A 194 0.68 9.20 33.15
CA THR A 194 1.61 10.33 33.28
C THR A 194 0.93 11.53 33.94
N VAL A 195 -0.28 11.89 33.49
CA VAL A 195 -1.09 12.99 34.07
C VAL A 195 -1.41 12.68 35.55
N TYR A 196 -1.79 11.46 35.87
CA TYR A 196 -2.08 11.04 37.24
C TYR A 196 -0.85 11.16 38.15
N ASN A 197 0.32 10.75 37.68
CA ASN A 197 1.57 10.88 38.44
C ASN A 197 1.98 12.34 38.70
N ARG A 198 1.57 13.27 37.82
CA ARG A 198 1.87 14.70 37.91
C ARG A 198 0.69 15.55 38.40
N ARG A 199 -0.32 14.93 39.02
CA ARG A 199 -1.56 15.59 39.45
C ARG A 199 -1.32 16.78 40.39
N LEU A 200 -0.34 16.70 41.32
CA LEU A 200 0.00 17.79 42.24
C LEU A 200 0.57 19.00 41.51
N GLU A 201 1.46 18.80 40.53
CA GLU A 201 2.01 19.88 39.69
C GLU A 201 0.90 20.56 38.90
N ILE A 202 -0.03 19.80 38.33
CA ILE A 202 -1.19 20.30 37.59
C ILE A 202 -2.10 21.10 38.49
N SER A 203 -2.37 20.65 39.71
CA SER A 203 -3.20 21.33 40.69
C SER A 203 -2.58 22.70 41.07
N ILE A 204 -1.28 22.73 41.34
CA ILE A 204 -0.56 23.98 41.66
C ILE A 204 -0.63 24.95 40.45
N MET A 205 -0.39 24.48 39.23
CA MET A 205 -0.50 25.32 38.03
C MET A 205 -1.90 25.95 37.90
N LYS A 206 -2.95 25.13 38.14
CA LYS A 206 -4.34 25.62 38.09
C LYS A 206 -4.64 26.64 39.19
N SER A 207 -4.15 26.43 40.42
CA SER A 207 -4.34 27.35 41.55
C SER A 207 -3.70 28.70 41.28
N VAL A 208 -2.63 28.78 40.51
CA VAL A 208 -1.96 30.01 40.09
C VAL A 208 -2.62 30.65 38.84
N GLY A 209 -3.71 30.04 38.32
CA GLY A 209 -4.49 30.57 37.20
C GLY A 209 -4.03 30.14 35.80
N ALA A 210 -3.29 29.05 35.68
CA ALA A 210 -2.89 28.52 34.39
C ALA A 210 -4.11 28.05 33.54
N THR A 211 -4.11 28.43 32.26
CA THR A 211 -5.17 28.03 31.34
C THR A 211 -5.13 26.53 31.04
N ASN A 212 -6.28 25.93 30.73
CA ASN A 212 -6.38 24.51 30.35
C ASN A 212 -5.47 24.16 29.15
N ALA A 213 -5.28 25.08 28.21
CA ALA A 213 -4.40 24.91 27.08
C ALA A 213 -2.93 24.79 27.52
N PHE A 214 -2.50 25.65 28.47
CA PHE A 214 -1.13 25.64 28.98
C PHE A 214 -0.78 24.31 29.67
N VAL A 215 -1.73 23.75 30.43
CA VAL A 215 -1.57 22.46 31.10
C VAL A 215 -1.53 21.29 30.10
N ARG A 216 -2.25 21.38 28.97
CA ARG A 216 -2.35 20.28 27.97
C ARG A 216 -1.13 20.16 27.06
N ILE A 217 -0.53 21.28 26.67
CA ILE A 217 0.54 21.31 25.67
C ILE A 217 1.71 20.38 25.99
N PRO A 218 2.27 20.32 27.22
CA PRO A 218 3.38 19.41 27.54
C PRO A 218 3.07 17.95 27.24
N PHE A 219 1.87 17.48 27.55
CA PHE A 219 1.46 16.09 27.34
C PHE A 219 1.21 15.77 25.86
N VAL A 220 0.71 16.74 25.09
CA VAL A 220 0.58 16.58 23.63
C VAL A 220 1.96 16.48 22.99
N VAL A 221 2.91 17.31 23.44
CA VAL A 221 4.31 17.24 22.99
C VAL A 221 4.95 15.90 23.38
N GLU A 222 4.69 15.40 24.59
CA GLU A 222 5.14 14.07 25.05
C GLU A 222 4.63 12.96 24.12
N GLY A 223 3.33 12.98 23.78
CA GLY A 223 2.75 12.02 22.84
C GLY A 223 3.34 12.11 21.42
N MET A 224 3.59 13.33 20.93
CA MET A 224 4.27 13.54 19.64
C MET A 224 5.67 12.96 19.64
N VAL A 225 6.45 13.18 20.71
CA VAL A 225 7.81 12.66 20.83
C VAL A 225 7.81 11.12 20.88
N LEU A 226 6.89 10.53 21.66
CA LEU A 226 6.70 9.07 21.68
C LEU A 226 6.39 8.52 20.29
N GLY A 227 5.48 9.18 19.57
CA GLY A 227 5.09 8.81 18.20
C GLY A 227 6.24 8.93 17.20
N MET A 228 7.05 10.00 17.28
CA MET A 228 8.23 10.17 16.42
C MET A 228 9.31 9.12 16.69
N ILE A 229 9.61 8.83 17.96
CA ILE A 229 10.57 7.79 18.33
C ILE A 229 10.11 6.42 17.84
N ALA A 230 8.84 6.08 18.08
CA ALA A 230 8.27 4.82 17.63
C ALA A 230 8.27 4.71 16.09
N GLY A 231 7.90 5.78 15.38
CA GLY A 231 7.92 5.85 13.93
C GLY A 231 9.33 5.65 13.34
N GLY A 232 10.33 6.34 13.91
CA GLY A 232 11.72 6.19 13.48
C GLY A 232 12.29 4.78 13.73
N LEU A 233 11.99 4.20 14.90
CA LEU A 233 12.41 2.83 15.24
C LEU A 233 11.72 1.80 14.33
N ALA A 234 10.41 1.93 14.14
CA ALA A 234 9.64 1.05 13.26
C ALA A 234 10.18 1.12 11.81
N TYR A 235 10.47 2.33 11.31
CA TYR A 235 11.08 2.49 9.99
C TYR A 235 12.43 1.78 9.87
N GLY A 236 13.32 1.98 10.83
CA GLY A 236 14.64 1.33 10.84
C GLY A 236 14.55 -0.20 10.87
N ILE A 237 13.67 -0.74 11.71
CA ILE A 237 13.44 -2.19 11.81
C ILE A 237 12.83 -2.72 10.50
N LEU A 238 11.81 -2.06 9.95
CA LEU A 238 11.16 -2.48 8.71
C LEU A 238 12.14 -2.45 7.53
N TYR A 239 12.94 -1.38 7.41
CA TYR A 239 14.00 -1.27 6.41
C TYR A 239 14.97 -2.46 6.48
N PHE A 240 15.47 -2.76 7.67
CA PHE A 240 16.40 -3.87 7.88
C PHE A 240 15.77 -5.23 7.54
N LEU A 241 14.54 -5.48 8.01
CA LEU A 241 13.83 -6.74 7.74
C LEU A 241 13.54 -6.90 6.25
N TYR A 242 13.06 -5.85 5.59
CA TYR A 242 12.70 -5.91 4.18
C TYR A 242 13.94 -6.10 3.28
N THR A 243 15.05 -5.40 3.54
CA THR A 243 16.28 -5.59 2.78
C THR A 243 16.85 -6.99 2.95
N LYS A 244 16.82 -7.54 4.16
CA LYS A 244 17.25 -8.93 4.38
C LYS A 244 16.35 -9.95 3.70
N LEU A 245 15.05 -9.71 3.73
CA LEU A 245 14.08 -10.56 3.05
C LEU A 245 14.29 -10.50 1.52
N SER A 246 14.49 -9.31 0.96
CA SER A 246 14.73 -9.15 -0.48
C SER A 246 16.03 -9.82 -0.94
N GLU A 247 17.09 -9.78 -0.14
CA GLU A 247 18.36 -10.51 -0.41
C GLU A 247 18.11 -12.03 -0.48
N MET A 248 17.27 -12.59 0.39
CA MET A 248 16.95 -14.03 0.38
C MET A 248 16.17 -14.44 -0.86
N PHE A 249 15.26 -13.60 -1.34
CA PHE A 249 14.44 -13.90 -2.53
C PHE A 249 15.16 -13.66 -3.86
N HIS A 250 16.23 -12.85 -3.90
CA HIS A 250 17.05 -12.69 -5.11
C HIS A 250 17.83 -13.96 -5.50
N PHE A 251 17.97 -14.95 -4.60
CA PHE A 251 18.60 -16.24 -4.87
C PHE A 251 17.70 -17.22 -5.67
N GLY A 252 16.41 -16.89 -5.86
CA GLY A 252 15.49 -17.71 -6.65
C GLY A 252 15.11 -16.99 -7.94
N SER A 253 15.51 -17.52 -9.09
CA SER A 253 15.29 -16.97 -10.43
C SER A 253 13.82 -16.80 -10.86
N MET A 254 12.85 -16.96 -9.97
CA MET A 254 11.41 -16.93 -10.27
C MET A 254 10.67 -15.66 -9.86
N MET A 255 11.27 -14.72 -9.14
CA MET A 255 10.59 -13.49 -8.70
C MET A 255 11.38 -12.24 -9.08
N GLN A 256 11.25 -11.79 -10.32
CA GLN A 256 11.69 -10.46 -10.76
C GLN A 256 10.79 -9.32 -10.21
N GLY A 257 9.94 -9.58 -9.22
CA GLY A 257 8.83 -8.72 -8.86
C GLY A 257 8.84 -8.05 -7.50
N LEU A 258 9.88 -8.21 -6.66
CA LEU A 258 9.88 -7.45 -5.40
C LEU A 258 10.24 -5.98 -5.64
N VAL A 259 9.32 -5.11 -5.27
CA VAL A 259 9.51 -3.66 -5.36
C VAL A 259 10.72 -3.23 -4.54
N SER A 260 11.69 -2.54 -5.17
CA SER A 260 12.84 -2.05 -4.43
C SER A 260 12.41 -1.11 -3.31
N PHE A 261 12.93 -1.29 -2.09
CA PHE A 261 12.64 -0.39 -0.98
C PHE A 261 12.99 1.06 -1.29
N SER A 262 13.98 1.27 -2.17
CA SER A 262 14.38 2.61 -2.62
C SER A 262 13.29 3.39 -3.36
N SER A 263 12.26 2.73 -3.89
CA SER A 263 11.14 3.40 -4.55
C SER A 263 10.09 3.90 -3.54
N VAL A 264 9.96 3.22 -2.39
CA VAL A 264 8.89 3.46 -1.42
C VAL A 264 9.38 4.02 -0.07
N TRP A 265 10.69 4.18 0.11
CA TRP A 265 11.30 4.54 1.40
C TRP A 265 10.73 5.84 2.00
N TRP A 266 10.51 6.86 1.18
CA TRP A 266 10.01 8.15 1.64
C TRP A 266 8.54 8.11 2.04
N ILE A 267 7.72 7.29 1.34
CA ILE A 267 6.30 7.07 1.66
C ILE A 267 6.19 6.36 3.01
N VAL A 268 6.99 5.31 3.21
CA VAL A 268 7.03 4.55 4.45
C VAL A 268 7.51 5.43 5.62
N LEU A 269 8.59 6.20 5.42
CA LEU A 269 9.11 7.12 6.43
C LEU A 269 8.09 8.19 6.81
N ALA A 270 7.54 8.87 5.81
CA ALA A 270 6.54 9.92 6.02
C ALA A 270 5.26 9.34 6.66
N GLY A 271 4.82 8.16 6.22
CA GLY A 271 3.69 7.43 6.79
C GLY A 271 3.92 7.09 8.28
N PHE A 272 5.06 6.50 8.61
CA PHE A 272 5.36 6.12 10.01
C PHE A 272 5.49 7.32 10.94
N LEU A 273 6.21 8.36 10.51
CA LEU A 273 6.32 9.58 11.29
C LEU A 273 4.97 10.31 11.38
N GLY A 274 4.23 10.40 10.28
CA GLY A 274 2.90 11.03 10.25
C GLY A 274 1.90 10.30 11.14
N ILE A 275 1.75 8.99 10.97
CA ILE A 275 0.84 8.18 11.79
C ILE A 275 1.28 8.21 13.26
N GLY A 276 2.56 8.05 13.56
CA GLY A 276 3.09 8.08 14.91
C GLY A 276 2.80 9.41 15.61
N VAL A 277 3.07 10.54 14.96
CA VAL A 277 2.80 11.88 15.50
C VAL A 277 1.31 12.10 15.66
N LEU A 278 0.49 11.78 14.67
CA LEU A 278 -0.96 11.98 14.73
C LEU A 278 -1.62 11.16 15.84
N THR A 279 -1.26 9.87 15.94
CA THR A 279 -1.77 9.00 17.00
C THR A 279 -1.28 9.44 18.38
N GLY A 280 -0.01 9.90 18.50
CA GLY A 280 0.55 10.47 19.69
C GLY A 280 -0.19 11.72 20.16
N MET A 281 -0.44 12.65 19.25
CA MET A 281 -1.20 13.88 19.53
C MET A 281 -2.65 13.58 19.90
N ALA A 282 -3.33 12.75 19.11
CA ALA A 282 -4.73 12.44 19.30
C ALA A 282 -4.96 11.68 20.63
N GLY A 283 -4.16 10.66 20.91
CA GLY A 283 -4.22 9.89 22.15
C GLY A 283 -4.00 10.75 23.38
N SER A 284 -3.00 11.65 23.35
CA SER A 284 -2.71 12.61 24.40
C SER A 284 -3.87 13.60 24.61
N ALA A 285 -4.39 14.18 23.53
CA ALA A 285 -5.48 15.14 23.58
C ALA A 285 -6.77 14.54 24.16
N ILE A 286 -7.11 13.30 23.75
CA ILE A 286 -8.28 12.56 24.25
C ILE A 286 -8.13 12.28 25.76
N SER A 287 -6.97 11.76 26.16
CA SER A 287 -6.71 11.40 27.56
C SER A 287 -6.84 12.59 28.51
N ILE A 288 -6.18 13.70 28.16
CA ILE A 288 -6.18 14.92 29.00
C ILE A 288 -7.57 15.54 29.06
N ARG A 289 -8.30 15.58 27.92
CA ARG A 289 -9.66 16.14 27.89
C ARG A 289 -10.59 15.40 28.86
N LYS A 290 -10.48 14.06 28.90
CA LYS A 290 -11.28 13.21 29.79
C LYS A 290 -10.93 13.48 31.25
N TYR A 291 -9.62 13.50 31.61
CA TYR A 291 -9.14 13.73 32.97
C TYR A 291 -9.58 15.11 33.53
N MET A 292 -9.41 16.17 32.73
CA MET A 292 -9.79 17.51 33.16
C MET A 292 -11.30 17.73 33.32
N LYS A 293 -12.14 16.92 32.65
CA LYS A 293 -13.59 16.95 32.83
C LYS A 293 -14.00 16.24 34.14
N GLU A 294 -13.33 15.18 34.50
CA GLU A 294 -13.57 14.44 35.74
C GLU A 294 -13.19 15.29 36.99
N GLU A 295 -12.05 15.99 36.99
CA GLU A 295 -11.65 16.87 38.11
C GLU A 295 -12.48 18.16 38.22
N GLY A 296 -12.91 18.72 37.08
CA GLY A 296 -13.79 19.89 37.07
C GLY A 296 -15.19 19.61 37.67
N GLY A 297 -15.60 18.34 37.73
CA GLY A 297 -16.83 17.90 38.39
C GLY A 297 -16.68 17.70 39.91
N LEU A 298 -15.49 17.44 40.39
CA LEU A 298 -15.20 17.20 41.81
C LEU A 298 -14.95 18.50 42.59
N SER A 299 -14.55 19.58 41.92
CA SER A 299 -14.37 20.92 42.58
C SER A 299 -15.69 21.64 42.87
N GLY A 300 -16.84 21.08 42.56
CA GLY A 300 -18.17 21.58 42.94
C GLY A 300 -18.79 20.92 44.15
N VAL A 301 -18.08 20.05 44.86
CA VAL A 301 -18.60 19.28 46.01
C VAL A 301 -17.78 19.50 47.31
N LEU A 302 -16.96 20.54 47.34
CA LEU A 302 -16.33 20.97 48.63
C LEU A 302 -16.76 22.42 48.93
#